data_17e3e179d5c68e66a077e19e9765301e
#
_entry.id   17e3e179d5c68e66a077e19e9765301e
#
_cell.length_a   1.000
_cell.length_b   1.000
_cell.length_c   1.000
_cell.angle_alpha   90.00
_cell.angle_beta   90.00
_cell.angle_gamma   90.00
#
_symmetry.space_group_name_H-M   'P 1'
#
loop_
_entity.id
_entity.type
_entity.pdbx_description
1 polymer ?
#
loop_
_entity_poly.entity_id
_entity_poly.type
_entity_poly.pdbx_seq_one_letter_code
_entity_poly.pdbx_strand_id
1 'polypeptide(L)'
;MSNKFLNKVVVITGASSGIGRATAYEFARLGSRVVLAARNEERLKEISADLQSLGYKSIYVVTDVSEESDCRNLIEKAVEEFGTIDILINNAGISMRALFVEVDLSVLHRLMDINFWGTVYCSKYALPYLIQNKGSLIGVSSVAGFHGLPGRTGYSASKFAMHGFLETIRIENLKKGLHVMIIAPGFTATEVRYRALTADGTEQGDSPRDEKKMDTPEHVARWIVKGILKKKRNKLLTWEGRLTAMVQ
;
A
#
# COMPACT_ATOMS: atom_id res chain seq x y z
N MET A 1 -0.03 3.45 -25.44
CA MET A 1 -0.55 3.31 -24.07
C MET A 1 -1.02 4.67 -23.57
N SER A 2 -2.10 4.71 -22.82
CA SER A 2 -2.85 5.91 -22.46
C SER A 2 -1.99 6.97 -21.72
N ASN A 3 -2.00 8.21 -22.22
CA ASN A 3 -1.38 9.41 -21.62
C ASN A 3 -1.96 9.80 -20.23
N LYS A 4 -2.76 8.90 -19.62
CA LYS A 4 -3.56 9.17 -18.41
C LYS A 4 -2.72 9.37 -17.15
N PHE A 5 -1.50 8.87 -17.12
CA PHE A 5 -0.59 8.96 -15.99
C PHE A 5 0.56 9.96 -16.20
N LEU A 6 0.67 10.51 -17.42
CA LEU A 6 1.68 11.50 -17.74
C LEU A 6 1.57 12.71 -16.79
N ASN A 7 2.68 13.04 -16.13
CA ASN A 7 2.80 14.12 -15.14
C ASN A 7 1.89 13.99 -13.89
N LYS A 8 1.22 12.85 -13.68
CA LYS A 8 0.45 12.61 -12.45
C LYS A 8 1.38 12.40 -11.28
N VAL A 9 1.07 13.02 -10.15
CA VAL A 9 1.82 12.87 -8.89
C VAL A 9 1.30 11.67 -8.13
N VAL A 10 2.19 10.71 -7.87
CA VAL A 10 1.87 9.42 -7.23
C VAL A 10 2.70 9.26 -5.97
N VAL A 11 2.05 9.28 -4.82
CA VAL A 11 2.67 9.01 -3.51
C VAL A 11 2.49 7.53 -3.17
N ILE A 12 3.59 6.85 -2.78
CA ILE A 12 3.59 5.41 -2.51
C ILE A 12 4.27 5.16 -1.18
N THR A 13 3.52 4.63 -0.19
CA THR A 13 4.07 4.20 1.08
C THR A 13 4.61 2.77 1.00
N GLY A 14 5.65 2.45 1.80
CA GLY A 14 6.34 1.17 1.72
C GLY A 14 7.08 0.96 0.38
N ALA A 15 7.61 2.04 -0.20
CA ALA A 15 8.20 2.03 -1.54
C ALA A 15 9.62 1.46 -1.60
N SER A 16 10.26 1.12 -0.47
CA SER A 16 11.64 0.61 -0.43
C SER A 16 11.80 -0.84 -0.89
N SER A 17 10.71 -1.60 -1.05
CA SER A 17 10.78 -3.01 -1.45
C SER A 17 9.46 -3.53 -2.04
N GLY A 18 9.48 -4.74 -2.56
CA GLY A 18 8.29 -5.52 -2.94
C GLY A 18 7.31 -4.77 -3.85
N ILE A 19 6.02 -4.85 -3.51
CA ILE A 19 4.93 -4.26 -4.30
C ILE A 19 5.08 -2.73 -4.42
N GLY A 20 5.47 -2.04 -3.34
CA GLY A 20 5.64 -0.59 -3.37
C GLY A 20 6.73 -0.15 -4.34
N ARG A 21 7.90 -0.80 -4.29
CA ARG A 21 8.99 -0.54 -5.25
C ARG A 21 8.56 -0.82 -6.69
N ALA A 22 8.00 -2.00 -6.95
CA ALA A 22 7.54 -2.36 -8.29
C ALA A 22 6.48 -1.37 -8.83
N THR A 23 5.59 -0.89 -7.94
CA THR A 23 4.58 0.11 -8.28
C THR A 23 5.21 1.45 -8.65
N ALA A 24 6.27 1.86 -7.94
CA ALA A 24 7.00 3.09 -8.24
C ALA A 24 7.59 3.06 -9.66
N TYR A 25 8.27 1.98 -10.01
CA TYR A 25 8.82 1.80 -11.36
C TYR A 25 7.73 1.77 -12.44
N GLU A 26 6.61 1.10 -12.19
CA GLU A 26 5.52 1.01 -13.14
C GLU A 26 4.90 2.38 -13.42
N PHE A 27 4.66 3.22 -12.38
CA PHE A 27 4.16 4.57 -12.58
C PHE A 27 5.19 5.51 -13.21
N ALA A 28 6.46 5.41 -12.84
CA ALA A 28 7.53 6.19 -13.46
C ALA A 28 7.61 5.93 -14.97
N ARG A 29 7.57 4.66 -15.39
CA ARG A 29 7.53 4.26 -16.82
C ARG A 29 6.31 4.81 -17.56
N LEU A 30 5.23 5.10 -16.88
CA LEU A 30 4.02 5.72 -17.45
C LEU A 30 4.08 7.25 -17.46
N GLY A 31 5.22 7.85 -17.08
CA GLY A 31 5.47 9.28 -17.08
C GLY A 31 4.94 10.02 -15.85
N SER A 32 4.62 9.31 -14.77
CA SER A 32 4.23 9.92 -13.50
C SER A 32 5.44 10.50 -12.76
N ARG A 33 5.16 11.48 -11.88
CA ARG A 33 6.09 11.99 -10.86
C ARG A 33 5.88 11.18 -9.60
N VAL A 34 6.92 10.51 -9.11
CA VAL A 34 6.78 9.52 -8.04
C VAL A 34 7.39 10.02 -6.75
N VAL A 35 6.64 9.91 -5.65
CA VAL A 35 7.10 10.18 -4.29
C VAL A 35 7.21 8.86 -3.56
N LEU A 36 8.43 8.49 -3.19
CA LEU A 36 8.77 7.25 -2.52
C LEU A 36 8.80 7.45 -1.00
N ALA A 37 8.01 6.71 -0.25
CA ALA A 37 7.96 6.83 1.20
C ALA A 37 8.22 5.48 1.89
N ALA A 38 9.18 5.44 2.80
CA ALA A 38 9.49 4.31 3.68
C ALA A 38 10.49 4.74 4.77
N ARG A 39 10.77 3.85 5.72
CA ARG A 39 11.74 4.10 6.81
C ARG A 39 13.20 3.96 6.39
N ASN A 40 13.49 3.09 5.42
CA ASN A 40 14.86 2.82 4.98
C ASN A 40 15.30 3.86 3.95
N GLU A 41 16.02 4.87 4.42
CA GLU A 41 16.49 5.99 3.61
C GLU A 41 17.45 5.55 2.50
N GLU A 42 18.39 4.67 2.80
CA GLU A 42 19.39 4.20 1.84
C GLU A 42 18.73 3.57 0.61
N ARG A 43 17.80 2.63 0.85
CA ARG A 43 17.03 1.99 -0.23
C ARG A 43 16.18 2.99 -1.02
N LEU A 44 15.56 3.96 -0.34
CA LEU A 44 14.78 5.00 -1.02
C LEU A 44 15.66 5.86 -1.91
N LYS A 45 16.83 6.26 -1.42
CA LYS A 45 17.83 7.05 -2.15
C LYS A 45 18.32 6.30 -3.39
N GLU A 46 18.66 5.03 -3.26
CA GLU A 46 19.06 4.17 -4.38
C GLU A 46 17.98 4.08 -5.45
N ILE A 47 16.72 3.80 -5.06
CA ILE A 47 15.59 3.68 -5.98
C ILE A 47 15.31 5.02 -6.68
N SER A 48 15.36 6.13 -5.93
CA SER A 48 15.13 7.47 -6.51
C SER A 48 16.24 7.83 -7.51
N ALA A 49 17.50 7.56 -7.18
CA ALA A 49 18.64 7.79 -8.06
C ALA A 49 18.55 6.93 -9.34
N ASP A 50 18.17 5.67 -9.22
CA ASP A 50 17.97 4.79 -10.37
C ASP A 50 16.83 5.30 -11.28
N LEU A 51 15.68 5.68 -10.73
CA LEU A 51 14.59 6.28 -11.48
C LEU A 51 15.01 7.58 -12.20
N GLN A 52 15.77 8.44 -11.52
CA GLN A 52 16.27 9.70 -12.12
C GLN A 52 17.30 9.44 -13.23
N SER A 53 18.17 8.43 -13.08
CA SER A 53 19.13 8.02 -14.12
C SER A 53 18.45 7.54 -15.40
N LEU A 54 17.24 6.95 -15.26
CA LEU A 54 16.37 6.54 -16.36
C LEU A 54 15.54 7.70 -16.96
N GLY A 55 15.73 8.93 -16.47
CA GLY A 55 15.02 10.13 -16.93
C GLY A 55 13.63 10.34 -16.32
N TYR A 56 13.29 9.59 -15.26
CA TYR A 56 12.00 9.74 -14.57
C TYR A 56 12.09 10.75 -13.42
N LYS A 57 10.95 11.39 -13.09
CA LYS A 57 10.85 12.34 -11.99
C LYS A 57 10.48 11.62 -10.69
N SER A 58 11.38 11.62 -9.72
CA SER A 58 11.15 11.03 -8.41
C SER A 58 11.79 11.85 -7.30
N ILE A 59 11.16 11.83 -6.13
CA ILE A 59 11.73 12.22 -4.85
C ILE A 59 11.49 11.10 -3.84
N TYR A 60 12.22 11.14 -2.74
CA TYR A 60 11.94 10.27 -1.60
C TYR A 60 11.74 11.09 -0.32
N VAL A 61 10.95 10.55 0.59
CA VAL A 61 10.72 11.09 1.92
C VAL A 61 10.80 9.95 2.94
N VAL A 62 11.71 10.08 3.90
CA VAL A 62 11.79 9.11 5.01
C VAL A 62 10.51 9.25 5.83
N THR A 63 9.81 8.14 6.03
CA THR A 63 8.47 8.15 6.61
C THR A 63 8.23 6.87 7.40
N ASP A 64 7.98 6.99 8.70
CA ASP A 64 7.31 5.93 9.45
C ASP A 64 5.80 6.21 9.44
N VAL A 65 5.04 5.34 8.80
CA VAL A 65 3.59 5.56 8.66
C VAL A 65 2.82 5.41 9.98
N SER A 66 3.43 4.84 11.02
CA SER A 66 2.85 4.82 12.37
C SER A 66 2.87 6.19 13.06
N GLU A 67 3.68 7.12 12.55
CA GLU A 67 3.80 8.47 13.07
C GLU A 67 2.99 9.46 12.22
N GLU A 68 1.99 10.11 12.82
CA GLU A 68 1.13 11.07 12.11
C GLU A 68 1.92 12.24 11.53
N SER A 69 2.93 12.75 12.27
CA SER A 69 3.81 13.84 11.83
C SER A 69 4.56 13.50 10.56
N ASP A 70 5.06 12.27 10.44
CA ASP A 70 5.78 11.80 9.25
C ASP A 70 4.86 11.70 8.05
N CYS A 71 3.65 11.15 8.25
CA CYS A 71 2.64 11.08 7.22
C CYS A 71 2.23 12.46 6.70
N ARG A 72 2.09 13.43 7.60
CA ARG A 72 1.82 14.83 7.25
C ARG A 72 2.98 15.42 6.45
N ASN A 73 4.21 15.29 6.94
CA ASN A 73 5.42 15.77 6.27
C ASN A 73 5.57 15.15 4.86
N LEU A 74 5.28 13.86 4.70
CA LEU A 74 5.28 13.19 3.39
C LEU A 74 4.38 13.92 2.38
N ILE A 75 3.17 14.25 2.78
CA ILE A 75 2.20 14.91 1.91
C ILE A 75 2.62 16.35 1.62
N GLU A 76 3.09 17.08 2.63
CA GLU A 76 3.61 18.46 2.49
C GLU A 76 4.79 18.50 1.51
N LYS A 77 5.76 17.58 1.64
CA LYS A 77 6.91 17.47 0.71
C LYS A 77 6.52 17.11 -0.71
N ALA A 78 5.53 16.21 -0.88
CA ALA A 78 5.00 15.88 -2.20
C ALA A 78 4.35 17.11 -2.89
N VAL A 79 3.62 17.91 -2.13
CA VAL A 79 2.97 19.13 -2.63
C VAL A 79 3.98 20.26 -2.85
N GLU A 80 4.96 20.42 -1.98
CA GLU A 80 6.05 21.39 -2.13
C GLU A 80 6.80 21.16 -3.46
N GLU A 81 7.14 19.91 -3.77
CA GLU A 81 7.91 19.56 -4.96
C GLU A 81 7.08 19.56 -6.25
N PHE A 82 5.87 19.00 -6.20
CA PHE A 82 5.09 18.74 -7.41
C PHE A 82 3.79 19.52 -7.52
N GLY A 83 3.46 20.33 -6.53
CA GLY A 83 2.28 21.22 -6.51
C GLY A 83 0.96 20.55 -6.16
N THR A 84 0.88 19.22 -6.18
CA THR A 84 -0.38 18.48 -5.96
C THR A 84 -0.16 16.99 -5.69
N ILE A 85 -1.26 16.25 -5.48
CA ILE A 85 -1.28 14.77 -5.42
C ILE A 85 -2.47 14.27 -6.23
N ASP A 86 -2.23 13.38 -7.18
CA ASP A 86 -3.26 12.74 -8.00
C ASP A 86 -3.60 11.34 -7.52
N ILE A 87 -2.61 10.60 -6.99
CA ILE A 87 -2.77 9.23 -6.56
C ILE A 87 -2.02 9.01 -5.25
N LEU A 88 -2.69 8.45 -4.25
CA LEU A 88 -2.06 7.94 -3.03
C LEU A 88 -2.21 6.42 -3.00
N ILE A 89 -1.10 5.71 -2.81
CA ILE A 89 -1.04 4.26 -2.66
C ILE A 89 -0.57 3.92 -1.25
N ASN A 90 -1.50 3.60 -0.38
CA ASN A 90 -1.25 3.08 0.96
C ASN A 90 -0.86 1.60 0.84
N ASN A 91 0.45 1.37 0.69
CA ASN A 91 1.02 0.04 0.52
C ASN A 91 1.86 -0.39 1.72
N ALA A 92 2.39 0.54 2.51
CA ALA A 92 3.11 0.20 3.75
C ALA A 92 2.28 -0.75 4.62
N GLY A 93 2.95 -1.77 5.15
CA GLY A 93 2.28 -2.73 6.01
C GLY A 93 3.21 -3.85 6.46
N ILE A 94 2.87 -4.43 7.60
CA ILE A 94 3.53 -5.58 8.20
C ILE A 94 2.54 -6.72 8.40
N SER A 95 3.04 -7.92 8.61
CA SER A 95 2.25 -9.12 8.86
C SER A 95 2.66 -9.75 10.18
N MET A 96 1.89 -10.75 10.63
CA MET A 96 2.25 -11.57 11.79
C MET A 96 1.99 -13.05 11.50
N ARG A 97 2.56 -13.93 12.34
CA ARG A 97 2.28 -15.36 12.33
C ARG A 97 2.44 -15.93 13.74
N ALA A 98 1.36 -15.89 14.50
CA ALA A 98 1.26 -16.49 15.82
C ALA A 98 -0.22 -16.77 16.15
N LEU A 99 -0.51 -17.77 16.95
CA LEU A 99 -1.87 -18.01 17.48
C LEU A 99 -2.21 -16.91 18.49
N PHE A 100 -3.49 -16.56 18.57
CA PHE A 100 -3.94 -15.46 19.45
C PHE A 100 -3.62 -15.73 20.93
N VAL A 101 -3.67 -16.97 21.35
CA VAL A 101 -3.38 -17.37 22.73
C VAL A 101 -1.89 -17.12 23.13
N GLU A 102 -1.00 -17.02 22.16
CA GLU A 102 0.44 -16.89 22.35
C GLU A 102 0.95 -15.47 22.12
N VAL A 103 0.19 -14.65 21.37
CA VAL A 103 0.67 -13.36 20.87
C VAL A 103 0.61 -12.26 21.93
N ASP A 104 1.67 -11.49 22.04
CA ASP A 104 1.69 -10.26 22.83
C ASP A 104 0.79 -9.20 22.22
N LEU A 105 0.00 -8.51 23.07
CA LEU A 105 -0.91 -7.47 22.59
C LEU A 105 -0.18 -6.31 21.90
N SER A 106 1.07 -6.05 22.22
CA SER A 106 1.92 -5.05 21.56
C SER A 106 2.08 -5.34 20.06
N VAL A 107 2.11 -6.62 19.65
CA VAL A 107 2.15 -7.02 18.23
C VAL A 107 0.88 -6.60 17.50
N LEU A 108 -0.28 -6.77 18.15
CA LEU A 108 -1.56 -6.35 17.58
C LEU A 108 -1.64 -4.83 17.45
N HIS A 109 -1.21 -4.08 18.46
CA HIS A 109 -1.13 -2.62 18.42
C HIS A 109 -0.24 -2.17 17.24
N ARG A 110 0.98 -2.72 17.13
CA ARG A 110 1.91 -2.38 16.05
C ARG A 110 1.34 -2.66 14.66
N LEU A 111 0.56 -3.75 14.51
CA LEU A 111 -0.15 -4.03 13.25
C LEU A 111 -1.24 -2.99 12.95
N MET A 112 -1.98 -2.56 13.95
CA MET A 112 -2.99 -1.51 13.79
C MET A 112 -2.33 -0.17 13.45
N ASP A 113 -1.27 0.21 14.14
CA ASP A 113 -0.58 1.48 13.94
C ASP A 113 -0.05 1.60 12.51
N ILE A 114 0.62 0.56 12.01
CA ILE A 114 1.22 0.59 10.68
C ILE A 114 0.19 0.38 9.58
N ASN A 115 -0.64 -0.69 9.67
CA ASN A 115 -1.50 -1.08 8.56
C ASN A 115 -2.77 -0.23 8.45
N PHE A 116 -3.34 0.17 9.61
CA PHE A 116 -4.58 0.93 9.66
C PHE A 116 -4.32 2.42 9.87
N TRP A 117 -3.69 2.82 10.98
CA TRP A 117 -3.46 4.24 11.27
C TRP A 117 -2.57 4.90 10.24
N GLY A 118 -1.53 4.22 9.74
CA GLY A 118 -0.72 4.74 8.63
C GLY A 118 -1.54 5.01 7.37
N THR A 119 -2.53 4.15 7.06
CA THR A 119 -3.47 4.41 5.97
C THR A 119 -4.35 5.62 6.27
N VAL A 120 -4.84 5.75 7.51
CA VAL A 120 -5.68 6.89 7.95
C VAL A 120 -4.92 8.20 7.85
N TYR A 121 -3.72 8.28 8.43
CA TYR A 121 -2.91 9.50 8.47
C TYR A 121 -2.55 9.99 7.06
N CYS A 122 -1.95 9.13 6.24
CA CYS A 122 -1.62 9.50 4.86
C CYS A 122 -2.87 9.94 4.07
N SER A 123 -3.99 9.23 4.23
CA SER A 123 -5.25 9.57 3.56
C SER A 123 -5.79 10.92 4.04
N LYS A 124 -5.76 11.20 5.34
CA LYS A 124 -6.25 12.45 5.94
C LYS A 124 -5.63 13.68 5.28
N TYR A 125 -4.31 13.67 5.15
CA TYR A 125 -3.57 14.81 4.60
C TYR A 125 -3.61 14.88 3.07
N ALA A 126 -3.68 13.73 2.37
CA ALA A 126 -3.75 13.71 0.91
C ALA A 126 -5.17 13.97 0.35
N LEU A 127 -6.21 13.68 1.13
CA LEU A 127 -7.61 13.68 0.67
C LEU A 127 -8.06 14.99 -0.01
N PRO A 128 -7.71 16.20 0.49
CA PRO A 128 -8.08 17.45 -0.17
C PRO A 128 -7.58 17.53 -1.61
N TYR A 129 -6.31 17.18 -1.85
CA TYR A 129 -5.69 17.18 -3.18
C TYR A 129 -6.29 16.12 -4.09
N LEU A 130 -6.53 14.91 -3.55
CA LEU A 130 -7.15 13.81 -4.29
C LEU A 130 -8.58 14.17 -4.74
N ILE A 131 -9.36 14.85 -3.89
CA ILE A 131 -10.71 15.33 -4.24
C ILE A 131 -10.62 16.39 -5.34
N GLN A 132 -9.76 17.39 -5.17
CA GLN A 132 -9.59 18.47 -6.14
C GLN A 132 -9.24 17.94 -7.53
N ASN A 133 -8.38 16.92 -7.60
CA ASN A 133 -7.91 16.32 -8.85
C ASN A 133 -8.81 15.21 -9.40
N LYS A 134 -9.92 14.89 -8.72
CA LYS A 134 -10.71 13.67 -9.00
C LYS A 134 -9.82 12.43 -9.09
N GLY A 135 -8.86 12.39 -8.17
CA GLY A 135 -7.75 11.46 -8.11
C GLY A 135 -8.13 10.07 -7.63
N SER A 136 -7.13 9.33 -7.14
CA SER A 136 -7.32 7.95 -6.69
C SER A 136 -6.65 7.70 -5.35
N LEU A 137 -7.40 7.11 -4.41
CA LEU A 137 -6.94 6.60 -3.13
C LEU A 137 -6.94 5.07 -3.18
N ILE A 138 -5.77 4.46 -3.02
CA ILE A 138 -5.59 3.02 -3.16
C ILE A 138 -5.12 2.43 -1.83
N GLY A 139 -5.78 1.37 -1.36
CA GLY A 139 -5.30 0.55 -0.25
C GLY A 139 -4.80 -0.80 -0.74
N VAL A 140 -3.54 -1.11 -0.46
CA VAL A 140 -2.99 -2.45 -0.71
C VAL A 140 -3.30 -3.33 0.50
N SER A 141 -4.30 -4.16 0.33
CA SER A 141 -4.82 -5.07 1.33
C SER A 141 -4.25 -6.49 1.16
N SER A 142 -5.03 -7.47 1.52
CA SER A 142 -4.76 -8.90 1.43
C SER A 142 -6.10 -9.65 1.37
N VAL A 143 -6.07 -10.92 1.00
CA VAL A 143 -7.19 -11.84 1.23
C VAL A 143 -7.59 -11.86 2.71
N ALA A 144 -6.63 -11.68 3.63
CA ALA A 144 -6.86 -11.55 5.06
C ALA A 144 -7.74 -10.35 5.48
N GLY A 145 -7.99 -9.40 4.59
CA GLY A 145 -8.92 -8.29 4.82
C GLY A 145 -10.38 -8.61 4.41
N PHE A 146 -10.60 -9.75 3.76
CA PHE A 146 -11.93 -10.27 3.41
C PHE A 146 -12.28 -11.50 4.22
N HIS A 147 -11.30 -12.21 4.76
CA HIS A 147 -11.51 -13.45 5.49
C HIS A 147 -10.44 -13.59 6.57
N GLY A 148 -10.85 -14.02 7.78
CA GLY A 148 -9.92 -14.32 8.87
C GLY A 148 -9.05 -15.52 8.56
N LEU A 149 -7.75 -15.42 8.85
CA LEU A 149 -6.80 -16.52 8.63
C LEU A 149 -6.19 -16.97 9.97
N PRO A 150 -6.07 -18.28 10.22
CA PRO A 150 -5.40 -18.80 11.43
C PRO A 150 -3.98 -18.22 11.57
N GLY A 151 -3.61 -17.83 12.80
CA GLY A 151 -2.32 -17.23 13.11
C GLY A 151 -2.13 -15.82 12.56
N ARG A 152 -3.20 -15.13 12.15
CA ARG A 152 -3.17 -13.79 11.52
C ARG A 152 -4.16 -12.81 12.16
N THR A 153 -4.52 -13.00 13.42
CA THR A 153 -5.58 -12.22 14.10
C THR A 153 -5.39 -10.71 13.95
N GLY A 154 -4.27 -10.15 14.41
CA GLY A 154 -4.01 -8.72 14.30
C GLY A 154 -3.84 -8.24 12.84
N TYR A 155 -3.25 -9.07 11.99
CA TYR A 155 -3.12 -8.75 10.56
C TYR A 155 -4.49 -8.68 9.88
N SER A 156 -5.34 -9.69 10.06
CA SER A 156 -6.70 -9.69 9.52
C SER A 156 -7.48 -8.50 10.06
N ALA A 157 -7.49 -8.29 11.38
CA ALA A 157 -8.19 -7.17 12.01
C ALA A 157 -7.77 -5.82 11.42
N SER A 158 -6.45 -5.57 11.25
CA SER A 158 -5.95 -4.31 10.69
C SER A 158 -6.37 -4.12 9.22
N LYS A 159 -6.41 -5.20 8.42
CA LYS A 159 -6.85 -5.13 7.02
C LYS A 159 -8.36 -4.99 6.88
N PHE A 160 -9.17 -5.59 7.76
CA PHE A 160 -10.61 -5.33 7.83
C PHE A 160 -10.91 -3.88 8.22
N ALA A 161 -10.22 -3.35 9.23
CA ALA A 161 -10.35 -1.95 9.64
C ALA A 161 -10.05 -0.99 8.46
N MET A 162 -8.97 -1.25 7.71
CA MET A 162 -8.63 -0.49 6.51
C MET A 162 -9.74 -0.56 5.44
N HIS A 163 -10.40 -1.72 5.26
CA HIS A 163 -11.52 -1.85 4.32
C HIS A 163 -12.70 -0.97 4.71
N GLY A 164 -13.15 -1.05 5.97
CA GLY A 164 -14.26 -0.23 6.46
C GLY A 164 -14.00 1.27 6.29
N PHE A 165 -12.77 1.71 6.64
CA PHE A 165 -12.33 3.09 6.47
C PHE A 165 -12.36 3.54 5.00
N LEU A 166 -11.71 2.81 4.10
CA LEU A 166 -11.63 3.18 2.68
C LEU A 166 -13.01 3.13 1.99
N GLU A 167 -13.87 2.20 2.38
CA GLU A 167 -15.22 2.11 1.85
C GLU A 167 -16.06 3.32 2.26
N THR A 168 -15.96 3.75 3.51
CA THR A 168 -16.64 4.95 4.01
C THR A 168 -16.14 6.20 3.28
N ILE A 169 -14.81 6.39 3.15
CA ILE A 169 -14.24 7.51 2.38
C ILE A 169 -14.76 7.53 0.94
N ARG A 170 -14.91 6.36 0.31
CA ARG A 170 -15.50 6.25 -1.03
C ARG A 170 -16.92 6.78 -1.07
N ILE A 171 -17.77 6.36 -0.13
CA ILE A 171 -19.19 6.73 -0.09
C ILE A 171 -19.32 8.23 0.15
N GLU A 172 -18.60 8.80 1.10
CA GLU A 172 -18.61 10.23 1.43
C GLU A 172 -18.21 11.14 0.25
N ASN A 173 -17.40 10.61 -0.68
CA ASN A 173 -16.83 11.38 -1.77
C ASN A 173 -17.30 10.94 -3.17
N LEU A 174 -18.36 10.12 -3.26
CA LEU A 174 -18.90 9.63 -4.54
C LEU A 174 -19.21 10.76 -5.53
N LYS A 175 -19.87 11.81 -5.05
CA LYS A 175 -20.27 12.97 -5.88
C LYS A 175 -19.10 13.89 -6.24
N LYS A 176 -17.96 13.78 -5.53
CA LYS A 176 -16.77 14.59 -5.75
C LYS A 176 -15.82 13.98 -6.80
N GLY A 177 -16.13 12.78 -7.29
CA GLY A 177 -15.35 12.10 -8.32
C GLY A 177 -14.07 11.41 -7.83
N LEU A 178 -13.86 11.31 -6.51
CA LEU A 178 -12.76 10.55 -5.93
C LEU A 178 -12.90 9.05 -6.29
N HIS A 179 -11.83 8.46 -6.78
CA HIS A 179 -11.75 7.03 -6.97
C HIS A 179 -11.06 6.37 -5.77
N VAL A 180 -11.74 5.44 -5.10
CA VAL A 180 -11.15 4.64 -4.03
C VAL A 180 -11.16 3.17 -4.44
N MET A 181 -9.98 2.52 -4.34
CA MET A 181 -9.80 1.11 -4.70
C MET A 181 -9.09 0.36 -3.58
N ILE A 182 -9.60 -0.83 -3.28
CA ILE A 182 -8.92 -1.82 -2.45
C ILE A 182 -8.40 -2.92 -3.37
N ILE A 183 -7.08 -3.14 -3.35
CA ILE A 183 -6.47 -4.27 -4.05
C ILE A 183 -6.01 -5.30 -3.02
N ALA A 184 -6.39 -6.56 -3.23
CA ALA A 184 -6.01 -7.68 -2.37
C ALA A 184 -5.13 -8.65 -3.17
N PRO A 185 -3.82 -8.52 -3.09
CA PRO A 185 -2.91 -9.51 -3.62
C PRO A 185 -3.08 -10.85 -2.91
N GLY A 186 -2.81 -11.92 -3.63
CA GLY A 186 -2.57 -13.22 -3.02
C GLY A 186 -1.16 -13.30 -2.41
N PHE A 187 -0.66 -14.54 -2.30
CA PHE A 187 0.72 -14.73 -1.88
C PHE A 187 1.67 -14.16 -2.95
N THR A 188 2.40 -13.13 -2.57
CA THR A 188 3.35 -12.42 -3.43
C THR A 188 4.75 -12.58 -2.86
N ALA A 189 5.74 -12.82 -3.71
CA ALA A 189 7.15 -12.97 -3.33
C ALA A 189 7.70 -11.60 -2.88
N THR A 190 7.64 -11.33 -1.58
CA THR A 190 8.05 -10.06 -0.96
C THR A 190 8.66 -10.28 0.41
N GLU A 191 9.51 -9.35 0.85
CA GLU A 191 10.17 -9.37 2.16
C GLU A 191 9.18 -9.36 3.36
N VAL A 192 7.96 -8.88 3.20
CA VAL A 192 6.92 -8.85 4.26
C VAL A 192 6.69 -10.21 4.90
N ARG A 193 6.98 -11.29 4.20
CA ARG A 193 6.80 -12.65 4.71
C ARG A 193 7.89 -13.04 5.67
N TYR A 194 9.15 -12.72 5.35
CA TYR A 194 10.30 -12.94 6.21
C TYR A 194 10.26 -12.06 7.46
N ARG A 195 9.69 -10.86 7.29
CA ARG A 195 9.51 -9.86 8.36
C ARG A 195 8.18 -9.98 9.08
N ALA A 196 7.42 -11.06 8.88
CA ALA A 196 6.20 -11.30 9.63
C ALA A 196 6.56 -11.46 11.12
N LEU A 197 5.81 -10.77 11.98
CA LEU A 197 6.05 -10.79 13.42
C LEU A 197 5.64 -12.14 14.02
N THR A 198 6.46 -12.66 14.89
CA THR A 198 6.17 -13.82 15.77
C THR A 198 5.30 -13.40 16.95
N ALA A 199 5.08 -14.28 17.91
CA ALA A 199 4.26 -14.04 19.10
C ALA A 199 4.80 -12.90 19.98
N ASP A 200 6.12 -12.77 20.08
CA ASP A 200 6.84 -11.77 20.87
C ASP A 200 7.21 -10.49 20.08
N GLY A 201 6.79 -10.40 18.82
CA GLY A 201 7.06 -9.24 17.96
C GLY A 201 8.42 -9.22 17.28
N THR A 202 9.22 -10.28 17.35
CA THR A 202 10.42 -10.45 16.54
C THR A 202 10.07 -10.83 15.11
N GLU A 203 11.01 -10.62 14.17
CA GLU A 203 10.80 -11.04 12.77
C GLU A 203 10.99 -12.56 12.62
N GLN A 204 10.09 -13.22 11.87
CA GLN A 204 10.11 -14.67 11.65
C GLN A 204 11.38 -15.20 10.98
N GLY A 205 11.98 -14.39 10.08
CA GLY A 205 13.25 -14.72 9.40
C GLY A 205 13.15 -15.73 8.26
N ASP A 206 12.07 -16.49 8.14
CA ASP A 206 11.87 -17.49 7.10
C ASP A 206 10.53 -17.36 6.36
N SER A 207 10.39 -18.13 5.28
CA SER A 207 9.14 -18.22 4.52
C SER A 207 8.79 -19.70 4.26
N PRO A 208 7.74 -20.23 4.92
CA PRO A 208 7.39 -21.66 4.81
C PRO A 208 6.75 -22.03 3.46
N ARG A 209 6.64 -21.12 2.50
CA ARG A 209 6.05 -21.39 1.19
C ARG A 209 7.08 -21.25 0.08
N ASP A 210 6.95 -22.10 -0.94
CA ASP A 210 7.73 -22.06 -2.16
C ASP A 210 7.40 -20.75 -2.94
N GLU A 211 8.41 -19.88 -3.07
CA GLU A 211 8.26 -18.60 -3.76
C GLU A 211 7.97 -18.74 -5.25
N LYS A 212 8.40 -19.83 -5.88
CA LYS A 212 8.13 -20.10 -7.31
C LYS A 212 6.65 -20.22 -7.65
N LYS A 213 5.83 -20.49 -6.64
CA LYS A 213 4.36 -20.61 -6.77
C LYS A 213 3.62 -19.33 -6.40
N MET A 214 4.34 -18.22 -6.19
CA MET A 214 3.76 -16.95 -5.79
C MET A 214 3.67 -15.98 -6.95
N ASP A 215 2.80 -14.98 -6.76
CA ASP A 215 2.71 -13.86 -7.67
C ASP A 215 3.94 -12.94 -7.52
N THR A 216 4.25 -12.16 -8.55
CA THR A 216 5.37 -11.21 -8.50
C THR A 216 4.90 -9.82 -8.12
N PRO A 217 5.75 -9.01 -7.45
CA PRO A 217 5.45 -7.60 -7.17
C PRO A 217 5.08 -6.80 -8.42
N GLU A 218 5.75 -7.07 -9.54
CA GLU A 218 5.52 -6.38 -10.83
C GLU A 218 4.14 -6.71 -11.40
N HIS A 219 3.66 -7.95 -11.22
CA HIS A 219 2.32 -8.33 -11.64
C HIS A 219 1.26 -7.59 -10.82
N VAL A 220 1.45 -7.50 -9.50
CA VAL A 220 0.57 -6.72 -8.62
C VAL A 220 0.58 -5.24 -9.00
N ALA A 221 1.75 -4.65 -9.28
CA ALA A 221 1.90 -3.26 -9.71
C ALA A 221 1.10 -2.98 -11.00
N ARG A 222 1.21 -3.84 -12.00
CA ARG A 222 0.41 -3.74 -13.24
C ARG A 222 -1.10 -3.82 -12.98
N TRP A 223 -1.54 -4.61 -12.00
CA TRP A 223 -2.95 -4.66 -11.61
C TRP A 223 -3.41 -3.40 -10.88
N ILE A 224 -2.54 -2.77 -10.06
CA ILE A 224 -2.84 -1.46 -9.46
C ILE A 224 -3.10 -0.44 -10.56
N VAL A 225 -2.19 -0.29 -11.51
CA VAL A 225 -2.33 0.61 -12.67
C VAL A 225 -3.62 0.32 -13.45
N LYS A 226 -3.84 -0.94 -13.82
CA LYS A 226 -5.03 -1.36 -14.57
C LYS A 226 -6.34 -1.13 -13.79
N GLY A 227 -6.31 -1.31 -12.47
CA GLY A 227 -7.44 -1.06 -11.58
C GLY A 227 -7.81 0.43 -11.53
N ILE A 228 -6.82 1.31 -11.43
CA ILE A 228 -7.02 2.77 -11.47
C ILE A 228 -7.57 3.21 -12.83
N LEU A 229 -6.98 2.75 -13.93
CA LEU A 229 -7.47 3.07 -15.29
C LEU A 229 -8.93 2.70 -15.50
N LYS A 230 -9.35 1.56 -14.95
CA LYS A 230 -10.72 1.03 -15.08
C LYS A 230 -11.65 1.46 -13.94
N LYS A 231 -11.20 2.35 -13.04
CA LYS A 231 -11.97 2.81 -11.86
C LYS A 231 -12.59 1.65 -11.07
N LYS A 232 -11.81 0.56 -10.87
CA LYS A 232 -12.28 -0.59 -10.10
C LYS A 232 -12.37 -0.25 -8.61
N ARG A 233 -13.41 -0.76 -7.92
CA ARG A 233 -13.59 -0.57 -6.48
C ARG A 233 -12.76 -1.55 -5.67
N ASN A 234 -12.91 -2.84 -5.98
CA ASN A 234 -12.19 -3.93 -5.33
C ASN A 234 -11.52 -4.81 -6.38
N LYS A 235 -10.32 -5.29 -6.10
CA LYS A 235 -9.60 -6.22 -6.96
C LYS A 235 -8.92 -7.30 -6.13
N LEU A 236 -9.51 -8.48 -6.11
CA LEU A 236 -8.87 -9.70 -5.61
C LEU A 236 -8.10 -10.34 -6.77
N LEU A 237 -6.81 -10.60 -6.56
CA LEU A 237 -5.92 -11.08 -7.62
C LEU A 237 -5.92 -12.60 -7.77
N THR A 238 -6.30 -13.36 -6.72
CA THR A 238 -6.37 -14.82 -6.77
C THR A 238 -7.80 -15.31 -6.92
N TRP A 239 -8.00 -16.46 -7.58
CA TRP A 239 -9.30 -17.09 -7.70
C TRP A 239 -9.79 -17.65 -6.36
N GLU A 240 -8.88 -18.17 -5.54
CA GLU A 240 -9.16 -18.63 -4.18
C GLU A 240 -9.68 -17.47 -3.32
N GLY A 241 -9.03 -16.31 -3.38
CA GLY A 241 -9.50 -15.10 -2.69
C GLY A 241 -10.88 -14.64 -3.17
N ARG A 242 -11.22 -14.83 -4.46
CA ARG A 242 -12.55 -14.50 -4.99
C ARG A 242 -13.62 -15.46 -4.45
N LEU A 243 -13.34 -16.76 -4.41
CA LEU A 243 -14.26 -17.75 -3.82
C LEU A 243 -14.49 -17.45 -2.35
N THR A 244 -13.42 -17.18 -1.59
CA THR A 244 -13.50 -16.87 -0.17
C THR A 244 -14.33 -15.61 0.12
N ALA A 245 -14.23 -14.58 -0.74
CA ALA A 245 -15.03 -13.37 -0.61
C ALA A 245 -16.48 -13.52 -1.10
N MET A 246 -16.83 -14.60 -1.79
CA MET A 246 -18.20 -14.90 -2.24
C MET A 246 -19.00 -15.75 -1.24
N VAL A 247 -18.32 -16.40 -0.30
CA VAL A 247 -18.94 -17.32 0.69
C VAL A 247 -19.32 -16.57 1.99
N GLN A 248 -19.07 -15.28 2.07
CA GLN A 248 -19.59 -14.35 3.09
C GLN A 248 -20.82 -13.60 2.55
#